data_c0cbd9887ae8bcdac9637b4275263454
#
_entry.id   c0cbd9887ae8bcdac9637b4275263454
#
_cell.length_a   1.000
_cell.length_b   1.000
_cell.length_c   1.000
_cell.angle_alpha   90.00
_cell.angle_beta   90.00
_cell.angle_gamma   90.00
#
_symmetry.space_group_name_H-M   'P 1'
#
loop_
_entity.id
_entity.type
_entity.pdbx_description
1 polymer ?
#
loop_
_entity_poly.entity_id
_entity_poly.type
_entity_poly.pdbx_seq_one_letter_code
_entity_poly.pdbx_strand_id
1 'polypeptide(L)'
;MKEDTKKKVINRLRSIAGHVQGIERMVESDTYCVDIIKQILAVQSALAKASNLVLESHLQTCVTTAIRGQDPDEQRRVIAEIMDVFEMSRKV
;
A
#
# COMPACT_ATOMS: atom_id res chain seq x y z
N MET A 1 -11.16 -3.17 -8.40
CA MET A 1 -9.77 -3.14 -8.90
C MET A 1 -9.68 -3.98 -10.14
N LYS A 2 -9.01 -3.47 -11.17
CA LYS A 2 -8.82 -4.22 -12.42
C LYS A 2 -7.96 -5.45 -12.18
N GLU A 3 -8.16 -6.51 -12.99
CA GLU A 3 -7.42 -7.77 -12.86
C GLU A 3 -5.91 -7.60 -12.96
N ASP A 4 -5.43 -6.75 -13.88
CA ASP A 4 -4.00 -6.50 -14.05
C ASP A 4 -3.39 -5.86 -12.81
N THR A 5 -4.07 -4.87 -12.23
CA THR A 5 -3.63 -4.20 -11.01
C THR A 5 -3.65 -5.19 -9.83
N LYS A 6 -4.69 -5.99 -9.73
CA LYS A 6 -4.83 -7.01 -8.70
C LYS A 6 -3.65 -7.98 -8.73
N LYS A 7 -3.28 -8.46 -9.91
CA LYS A 7 -2.14 -9.37 -10.08
C LYS A 7 -0.83 -8.71 -9.67
N LYS A 8 -0.63 -7.46 -10.08
CA LYS A 8 0.59 -6.70 -9.70
C LYS A 8 0.70 -6.54 -8.19
N VAL A 9 -0.39 -6.17 -7.53
CA VAL A 9 -0.40 -5.99 -6.07
C VAL A 9 -0.14 -7.31 -5.37
N ILE A 10 -0.80 -8.39 -5.80
CA ILE A 10 -0.60 -9.72 -5.21
C ILE A 10 0.86 -10.17 -5.35
N ASN A 11 1.45 -10.00 -6.53
CA ASN A 11 2.83 -10.39 -6.76
C ASN A 11 3.81 -9.59 -5.90
N ARG A 12 3.57 -8.30 -5.74
CA ARG A 12 4.38 -7.45 -4.86
C ARG A 12 4.27 -7.89 -3.40
N LEU A 13 3.04 -8.17 -2.94
CA LEU A 13 2.82 -8.62 -1.56
C LEU A 13 3.48 -9.97 -1.29
N ARG A 14 3.44 -10.89 -2.23
CA ARG A 14 4.13 -12.18 -2.10
C ARG A 14 5.64 -12.01 -2.00
N SER A 15 6.19 -11.12 -2.81
CA SER A 15 7.61 -10.79 -2.77
C SER A 15 7.99 -10.16 -1.43
N ILE A 16 7.16 -9.25 -0.93
CA ILE A 16 7.35 -8.60 0.37
C ILE A 16 7.27 -9.64 1.49
N ALA A 17 6.32 -10.57 1.43
CA ALA A 17 6.20 -11.63 2.43
C ALA A 17 7.48 -12.47 2.51
N GLY A 18 8.06 -12.83 1.36
CA GLY A 18 9.34 -13.53 1.33
C GLY A 18 10.48 -12.71 1.92
N HIS A 19 10.49 -11.40 1.63
CA HIS A 19 11.48 -10.49 2.19
C HIS A 19 11.38 -10.41 3.71
N VAL A 20 10.15 -10.33 4.25
CA VAL A 20 9.91 -10.32 5.70
C VAL A 20 10.43 -11.61 6.34
N GLN A 21 10.19 -12.76 5.72
CA GLN A 21 10.73 -14.03 6.20
C GLN A 21 12.25 -14.03 6.22
N GLY A 22 12.88 -13.42 5.22
CA GLY A 22 14.33 -13.26 5.18
C GLY A 22 14.84 -12.40 6.35
N ILE A 23 14.14 -11.34 6.69
CA ILE A 23 14.48 -10.49 7.83
C ILE A 23 14.35 -11.29 9.15
N GLU A 24 13.31 -12.08 9.26
CA GLU A 24 13.13 -12.96 10.43
C GLU A 24 14.34 -13.87 10.64
N ARG A 25 14.83 -14.49 9.55
CA ARG A 25 16.05 -15.30 9.61
C ARG A 25 17.29 -14.51 10.01
N MET A 26 17.39 -13.26 9.55
CA MET A 26 18.47 -12.36 9.94
C MET A 26 18.48 -12.10 11.45
N VAL A 27 17.30 -11.88 12.03
CA VAL A 27 17.15 -11.67 13.47
C VAL A 27 17.54 -12.95 14.23
N GLU A 28 17.07 -14.11 13.76
CA GLU A 28 17.39 -15.41 14.37
C GLU A 28 18.89 -15.70 14.34
N SER A 29 19.58 -15.24 13.31
CA SER A 29 21.02 -15.45 13.11
C SER A 29 21.89 -14.38 13.75
N ASP A 30 21.30 -13.47 14.51
CA ASP A 30 22.01 -12.35 15.14
C ASP A 30 22.80 -11.49 14.15
N THR A 31 22.23 -11.27 12.96
CA THR A 31 22.81 -10.37 11.96
C THR A 31 22.96 -8.97 12.56
N TYR A 32 23.96 -8.25 12.09
CA TYR A 32 24.23 -6.88 12.56
C TYR A 32 22.97 -6.00 12.49
N CYS A 33 22.65 -5.34 13.59
CA CYS A 33 21.39 -4.60 13.76
C CYS A 33 21.13 -3.57 12.67
N VAL A 34 22.15 -2.86 12.23
CA VAL A 34 21.99 -1.83 11.20
C VAL A 34 21.55 -2.45 9.87
N ASP A 35 22.08 -3.63 9.54
CA ASP A 35 21.69 -4.35 8.32
C ASP A 35 20.24 -4.81 8.40
N ILE A 36 19.80 -5.26 9.56
CA ILE A 36 18.39 -5.62 9.79
C ILE A 36 17.49 -4.40 9.58
N ILE A 37 17.85 -3.26 10.15
CA ILE A 37 17.09 -2.02 10.02
C ILE A 37 16.99 -1.60 8.55
N LYS A 38 18.08 -1.68 7.81
CA LYS A 38 18.08 -1.34 6.37
C LYS A 38 17.11 -2.23 5.60
N GLN A 39 17.02 -3.50 5.92
CA GLN A 39 16.09 -4.42 5.27
C GLN A 39 14.64 -4.10 5.64
N ILE A 40 14.38 -3.74 6.88
CA ILE A 40 13.04 -3.32 7.30
C ILE A 40 12.61 -2.05 6.56
N LEU A 41 13.50 -1.08 6.41
CA LEU A 41 13.20 0.15 5.66
C LEU A 41 12.90 -0.16 4.20
N ALA A 42 13.60 -1.12 3.60
CA ALA A 42 13.32 -1.55 2.23
C ALA A 42 11.92 -2.17 2.11
N VAL A 43 11.49 -2.96 3.09
CA VAL A 43 10.14 -3.53 3.12
C VAL A 43 9.08 -2.43 3.26
N GLN A 44 9.31 -1.45 4.12
CA GLN A 44 8.40 -0.31 4.28
C GLN A 44 8.23 0.44 2.95
N SER A 45 9.33 0.67 2.24
CA SER A 45 9.30 1.31 0.92
C SER A 45 8.52 0.48 -0.09
N ALA A 46 8.71 -0.84 -0.10
CA ALA A 46 7.99 -1.74 -0.99
C ALA A 46 6.49 -1.76 -0.69
N LEU A 47 6.11 -1.73 0.59
CA LEU A 47 4.72 -1.64 1.01
C LEU A 47 4.09 -0.33 0.58
N ALA A 48 4.81 0.78 0.67
CA ALA A 48 4.32 2.09 0.22
C ALA A 48 4.02 2.06 -1.29
N LYS A 49 4.88 1.42 -2.08
CA LYS A 49 4.65 1.28 -3.52
C LYS A 49 3.41 0.43 -3.83
N ALA A 50 3.21 -0.66 -3.08
CA ALA A 50 2.01 -1.49 -3.23
C ALA A 50 0.75 -0.70 -2.86
N SER A 51 0.82 0.08 -1.78
CA SER A 51 -0.27 0.95 -1.35
C SER A 51 -0.63 1.97 -2.43
N ASN A 52 0.38 2.56 -3.08
CA ASN A 52 0.17 3.54 -4.16
C ASN A 52 -0.52 2.92 -5.37
N LEU A 53 -0.22 1.66 -5.71
CA LEU A 53 -0.90 0.96 -6.79
C LEU A 53 -2.39 0.79 -6.49
N VAL A 54 -2.72 0.42 -5.25
CA VAL A 54 -4.12 0.27 -4.82
C VAL A 54 -4.83 1.60 -4.84
N LEU A 55 -4.19 2.65 -4.31
CA LEU A 55 -4.77 4.00 -4.29
C LEU A 55 -5.02 4.52 -5.71
N GLU A 56 -4.06 4.36 -6.61
CA GLU A 56 -4.21 4.77 -8.01
C GLU A 56 -5.40 4.07 -8.66
N SER A 57 -5.53 2.75 -8.46
CA SER A 57 -6.66 2.00 -8.97
C SER A 57 -7.99 2.50 -8.41
N HIS A 58 -8.03 2.79 -7.11
CA HIS A 58 -9.22 3.33 -6.44
C HIS A 58 -9.62 4.69 -7.02
N LEU A 59 -8.65 5.57 -7.24
CA LEU A 59 -8.90 6.88 -7.86
C LEU A 59 -9.42 6.76 -9.29
N GLN A 60 -8.88 5.83 -10.07
CA GLN A 60 -9.27 5.65 -11.47
C GLN A 60 -10.63 4.98 -11.64
N THR A 61 -11.06 4.16 -10.68
CA THR A 61 -12.32 3.41 -10.80
C THR A 61 -13.39 3.93 -9.87
N CYS A 62 -13.23 3.72 -8.56
CA CYS A 62 -14.28 4.01 -7.58
C CYS A 62 -14.52 5.51 -7.40
N VAL A 63 -13.44 6.29 -7.29
CA VAL A 63 -13.54 7.74 -7.05
C VAL A 63 -14.04 8.45 -8.30
N THR A 64 -13.50 8.13 -9.47
CA THR A 64 -13.90 8.73 -10.73
C THR A 64 -15.38 8.46 -11.00
N THR A 65 -15.86 7.24 -10.74
CA THR A 65 -17.26 6.89 -10.90
C THR A 65 -18.15 7.71 -9.97
N ALA A 66 -17.78 7.85 -8.71
CA ALA A 66 -18.54 8.65 -7.74
C ALA A 66 -18.58 10.13 -8.11
N ILE A 67 -17.45 10.69 -8.52
CA ILE A 67 -17.36 12.11 -8.90
C ILE A 67 -18.17 12.42 -10.16
N ARG A 68 -18.18 11.52 -11.14
CA ARG A 68 -18.98 11.67 -12.36
C ARG A 68 -20.47 11.41 -12.14
N GLY A 69 -20.83 10.77 -11.03
CA GLY A 69 -22.20 10.56 -10.64
C GLY A 69 -22.85 11.86 -10.19
N GLN A 70 -24.17 11.81 -9.92
CA GLN A 70 -24.93 12.99 -9.54
C GLN A 70 -25.35 12.99 -8.07
N ASP A 71 -24.81 12.06 -7.26
CA ASP A 71 -25.12 11.96 -5.83
C ASP A 71 -24.08 12.74 -5.02
N PRO A 72 -24.44 13.92 -4.45
CA PRO A 72 -23.50 14.72 -3.66
C PRO A 72 -23.05 14.01 -2.37
N ASP A 73 -23.88 13.16 -1.79
CA ASP A 73 -23.52 12.43 -0.57
C ASP A 73 -22.45 11.38 -0.86
N GLU A 74 -22.56 10.68 -1.97
CA GLU A 74 -21.55 9.72 -2.43
C GLU A 74 -20.24 10.44 -2.73
N GLN A 75 -20.28 11.59 -3.38
CA GLN A 75 -19.09 12.39 -3.68
C GLN A 75 -18.38 12.82 -2.39
N ARG A 76 -19.13 13.32 -1.41
CA ARG A 76 -18.55 13.73 -0.12
C ARG A 76 -17.94 12.56 0.63
N ARG A 77 -18.61 11.41 0.63
CA ARG A 77 -18.12 10.20 1.30
C ARG A 77 -16.79 9.75 0.71
N VAL A 78 -16.68 9.70 -0.61
CA VAL A 78 -15.47 9.25 -1.31
C VAL A 78 -14.32 10.22 -1.06
N ILE A 79 -14.58 11.53 -1.10
CA ILE A 79 -13.55 12.53 -0.81
C ILE A 79 -13.05 12.41 0.63
N ALA A 80 -13.96 12.22 1.58
CA ALA A 80 -13.60 12.04 2.99
C ALA A 80 -12.70 10.80 3.19
N GLU A 81 -13.00 9.71 2.52
CA GLU A 81 -12.17 8.49 2.57
C GLU A 81 -10.75 8.76 2.08
N ILE A 82 -10.60 9.50 0.97
CA ILE A 82 -9.29 9.86 0.44
C ILE A 82 -8.51 10.71 1.45
N MET A 83 -9.17 11.69 2.05
CA MET A 83 -8.53 12.55 3.04
C MET A 83 -8.08 11.74 4.25
N ASP A 84 -8.87 10.77 4.69
CA ASP A 84 -8.50 9.86 5.78
C ASP A 84 -7.26 9.04 5.44
N VAL A 85 -7.16 8.53 4.22
CA VAL A 85 -5.98 7.77 3.77
C VAL A 85 -4.73 8.64 3.81
N PHE A 86 -4.79 9.87 3.33
CA PHE A 86 -3.65 10.80 3.39
C PHE A 86 -3.27 11.12 4.84
N GLU A 87 -4.24 11.32 5.69
CA GLU A 87 -3.98 11.59 7.11
C GLU A 87 -3.27 10.42 7.79
N MET A 88 -3.71 9.20 7.52
CA MET A 88 -3.07 7.98 8.02
C MET A 88 -1.63 7.84 7.53
N SER A 89 -1.38 8.14 6.25
CA SER A 89 -0.04 8.08 5.67
C SER A 89 0.93 9.03 6.35
N ARG A 90 0.46 10.17 6.83
CA ARG A 90 1.29 11.17 7.49
C ARG A 90 1.71 10.78 8.90
N LYS A 91 1.01 9.85 9.52
CA LYS A 91 1.28 9.40 10.90
C LYS A 91 2.28 8.25 10.99
N VAL A 92 2.66 7.68 9.88
CA VAL A 92 3.54 6.50 9.83
C VAL A 92 5.01 6.87 9.66
#